data_4d69cbb793e72dabad26a1aa46d8e529
#
_entry.id   4d69cbb793e72dabad26a1aa46d8e529
#
_cell.length_a   1.000
_cell.length_b   1.000
_cell.length_c   1.000
_cell.angle_alpha   90.00
_cell.angle_beta   90.00
_cell.angle_gamma   90.00
#
_symmetry.space_group_name_H-M   'P 1'
#
loop_
_entity.id
_entity.type
_entity.pdbx_description
1 polymer ?
#
loop_
_entity_poly.entity_id
_entity_poly.type
_entity_poly.pdbx_seq_one_letter_code
_entity_poly.pdbx_strand_id
1 'polypeptide(L)'
;GGTAVMIYEVYSLKNEYYDKYEQQSLQYYNSDFFSFGKILRYGQYGHLTEDTINYLVDFLSVCVENIKKFMWVNYFIRFMGDDDFIYNIWELDSIPLPKEWEMKFPGAINGLIYLYAYELIEKWVRDRNLPKSISDGYLDRYKYFVELNLITHNTTGLCRLSHFLYAYATARMLLIGRLSFQFLGCRDYAEVYEDGRGKRLFVALPNRMYDNYGYQTEKGKYPIYKKTGNIIYGHTFTEHGNITKEPSALCLDGYKLILSPGDDVVTVHIPEGGRLRPDIVYDSMVNAKKVFSKYFPSFKAFVCQTWFIDPNIKEILPKGGNLEAFANMFDVISGPDSM
;
A
#
# COMPACT_ATOMS: atom_id res chain seq x y z
N GLY A 1 10.06 7.09 -45.89
CA GLY A 1 9.65 6.70 -44.56
C GLY A 1 10.44 7.53 -43.54
N GLY A 2 9.86 8.61 -43.02
CA GLY A 2 10.45 9.35 -41.91
C GLY A 2 10.34 8.48 -40.66
N THR A 3 11.44 8.27 -39.97
CA THR A 3 11.46 7.65 -38.64
C THR A 3 10.61 8.53 -37.72
N ALA A 4 9.53 8.00 -37.18
CA ALA A 4 8.72 8.74 -36.20
C ALA A 4 9.61 9.07 -35.00
N VAL A 5 9.76 10.32 -34.67
CA VAL A 5 10.52 10.78 -33.50
C VAL A 5 9.75 10.35 -32.26
N MET A 6 10.41 9.62 -31.37
CA MET A 6 9.79 9.14 -30.13
C MET A 6 9.50 10.33 -29.18
N ILE A 7 8.41 10.27 -28.43
CA ILE A 7 7.97 11.41 -27.58
C ILE A 7 9.00 11.73 -26.51
N TYR A 8 9.63 10.71 -25.92
CA TYR A 8 10.67 10.95 -24.94
C TYR A 8 11.93 11.60 -25.53
N GLU A 9 12.21 11.41 -26.84
CA GLU A 9 13.28 12.10 -27.55
C GLU A 9 12.96 13.59 -27.70
N VAL A 10 11.68 13.93 -27.96
CA VAL A 10 11.22 15.33 -28.05
C VAL A 10 11.55 16.10 -26.78
N TYR A 11 11.47 15.45 -25.61
CA TYR A 11 11.75 16.06 -24.31
C TYR A 11 13.13 15.75 -23.78
N SER A 12 14.00 15.10 -24.58
CA SER A 12 15.35 14.66 -24.18
C SER A 12 15.36 13.76 -22.94
N LEU A 13 14.34 12.91 -22.82
CA LEU A 13 14.18 11.97 -21.72
C LEU A 13 14.63 10.57 -22.17
N LYS A 14 15.55 9.94 -21.44
CA LYS A 14 15.95 8.54 -21.67
C LYS A 14 15.41 7.69 -20.55
N ASN A 15 14.67 6.64 -20.92
CA ASN A 15 14.13 5.68 -19.94
C ASN A 15 13.74 4.40 -20.66
N GLU A 16 14.16 3.24 -20.13
CA GLU A 16 13.90 1.92 -20.72
C GLU A 16 12.41 1.58 -20.86
N TYR A 17 11.57 2.17 -20.01
CA TYR A 17 10.12 1.96 -20.06
C TYR A 17 9.50 2.69 -21.27
N TYR A 18 10.01 3.87 -21.66
CA TYR A 18 9.58 4.53 -22.88
C TYR A 18 9.95 3.69 -24.09
N ASP A 19 11.17 3.16 -24.14
CA ASP A 19 11.62 2.30 -25.23
C ASP A 19 10.72 1.06 -25.37
N LYS A 20 10.30 0.47 -24.26
CA LYS A 20 9.48 -0.74 -24.24
C LYS A 20 8.02 -0.48 -24.60
N TYR A 21 7.42 0.59 -24.09
CA TYR A 21 5.96 0.76 -24.09
C TYR A 21 5.43 1.89 -24.96
N GLU A 22 6.25 2.83 -25.42
CA GLU A 22 5.75 4.00 -26.12
C GLU A 22 4.96 3.62 -27.39
N GLN A 23 5.52 2.82 -28.27
CA GLN A 23 4.85 2.43 -29.52
C GLN A 23 3.56 1.65 -29.25
N GLN A 24 3.60 0.72 -28.29
CA GLN A 24 2.43 -0.05 -27.90
C GLN A 24 1.33 0.84 -27.36
N SER A 25 1.68 1.76 -26.45
CA SER A 25 0.70 2.64 -25.81
C SER A 25 0.02 3.58 -26.81
N LEU A 26 0.78 4.10 -27.77
CA LEU A 26 0.26 5.04 -28.77
C LEU A 26 -0.75 4.42 -29.75
N GLN A 27 -0.78 3.08 -29.89
CA GLN A 27 -1.83 2.39 -30.67
C GLN A 27 -3.22 2.57 -30.02
N TYR A 28 -3.26 2.77 -28.72
CA TYR A 28 -4.51 2.94 -27.93
C TYR A 28 -4.73 4.40 -27.52
N TYR A 29 -3.88 5.33 -28.01
CA TYR A 29 -4.02 6.73 -27.65
C TYR A 29 -5.32 7.31 -28.19
N ASN A 30 -6.03 7.99 -27.30
CA ASN A 30 -7.20 8.78 -27.63
C ASN A 30 -6.98 10.21 -27.13
N SER A 31 -7.00 11.18 -28.03
CA SER A 31 -6.82 12.61 -27.70
C SER A 31 -7.84 13.13 -26.66
N ASP A 32 -9.02 12.52 -26.61
CA ASP A 32 -10.10 12.88 -25.67
C ASP A 32 -9.98 12.17 -24.31
N PHE A 33 -8.96 11.32 -24.14
CA PHE A 33 -8.75 10.62 -22.86
C PHE A 33 -8.62 11.62 -21.72
N PHE A 34 -7.73 12.61 -21.85
CA PHE A 34 -7.63 13.72 -20.91
C PHE A 34 -8.62 14.82 -21.30
N SER A 35 -9.69 14.97 -20.55
CA SER A 35 -10.75 15.94 -20.84
C SER A 35 -11.12 16.77 -19.61
N PHE A 36 -11.52 18.04 -19.84
CA PHE A 36 -11.98 18.94 -18.77
C PHE A 36 -13.17 18.37 -17.99
N GLY A 37 -14.10 17.72 -18.69
CA GLY A 37 -15.27 17.13 -18.05
C GLY A 37 -14.90 16.07 -17.01
N LYS A 38 -13.85 15.29 -17.25
CA LYS A 38 -13.34 14.31 -16.29
C LYS A 38 -12.66 14.99 -15.09
N ILE A 39 -11.85 16.03 -15.31
CA ILE A 39 -11.24 16.78 -14.20
C ILE A 39 -12.31 17.34 -13.28
N LEU A 40 -13.34 17.98 -13.83
CA LEU A 40 -14.44 18.54 -13.06
C LEU A 40 -15.18 17.44 -12.28
N ARG A 41 -15.55 16.34 -12.96
CA ARG A 41 -16.29 15.22 -12.35
C ARG A 41 -15.49 14.55 -11.23
N TYR A 42 -14.24 14.18 -11.48
CA TYR A 42 -13.41 13.50 -10.48
C TYR A 42 -12.98 14.42 -9.35
N GLY A 43 -12.73 15.69 -9.66
CA GLY A 43 -12.47 16.72 -8.67
C GLY A 43 -13.65 16.91 -7.71
N GLN A 44 -14.88 16.94 -8.24
CA GLN A 44 -16.08 17.00 -7.41
C GLN A 44 -16.27 15.75 -6.57
N TYR A 45 -16.10 14.56 -7.15
CA TYR A 45 -16.22 13.29 -6.40
C TYR A 45 -15.17 13.17 -5.29
N GLY A 46 -13.95 13.65 -5.53
CA GLY A 46 -12.87 13.66 -4.55
C GLY A 46 -12.86 14.87 -3.63
N HIS A 47 -13.87 15.74 -3.71
CA HIS A 47 -13.95 16.97 -2.90
C HIS A 47 -12.66 17.81 -2.96
N LEU A 48 -12.05 17.89 -4.15
CA LEU A 48 -10.89 18.75 -4.37
C LEU A 48 -11.30 20.22 -4.23
N THR A 49 -10.36 21.07 -3.82
CA THR A 49 -10.59 22.51 -3.79
C THR A 49 -10.76 23.05 -5.20
N GLU A 50 -11.51 24.14 -5.33
CA GLU A 50 -11.69 24.84 -6.61
C GLU A 50 -10.34 25.25 -7.22
N ASP A 51 -9.41 25.72 -6.39
CA ASP A 51 -8.06 26.09 -6.83
C ASP A 51 -7.30 24.90 -7.44
N THR A 52 -7.40 23.73 -6.83
CA THR A 52 -6.79 22.51 -7.37
C THR A 52 -7.42 22.11 -8.71
N ILE A 53 -8.74 22.14 -8.79
CA ILE A 53 -9.45 21.82 -10.04
C ILE A 53 -9.05 22.81 -11.14
N ASN A 54 -9.07 24.12 -10.86
CA ASN A 54 -8.71 25.16 -11.80
C ASN A 54 -7.26 25.01 -12.25
N TYR A 55 -6.34 24.73 -11.34
CA TYR A 55 -4.93 24.49 -11.68
C TYR A 55 -4.76 23.35 -12.70
N LEU A 56 -5.45 22.23 -12.51
CA LEU A 56 -5.39 21.10 -13.45
C LEU A 56 -6.08 21.41 -14.78
N VAL A 57 -7.17 22.19 -14.76
CA VAL A 57 -7.86 22.66 -15.96
C VAL A 57 -6.96 23.63 -16.75
N ASP A 58 -6.32 24.58 -16.08
CA ASP A 58 -5.41 25.54 -16.71
C ASP A 58 -4.21 24.82 -17.36
N PHE A 59 -3.64 23.85 -16.65
CA PHE A 59 -2.58 23.02 -17.22
C PHE A 59 -3.06 22.28 -18.47
N LEU A 60 -4.20 21.58 -18.40
CA LEU A 60 -4.72 20.84 -19.57
C LEU A 60 -5.04 21.77 -20.74
N SER A 61 -5.49 23.01 -20.48
CA SER A 61 -5.84 23.99 -21.50
C SER A 61 -4.64 24.44 -22.35
N VAL A 62 -3.44 24.40 -21.78
CA VAL A 62 -2.20 24.80 -22.47
C VAL A 62 -1.41 23.60 -23.01
N CYS A 63 -1.89 22.38 -22.76
CA CYS A 63 -1.22 21.17 -23.24
C CYS A 63 -1.24 21.07 -24.76
N VAL A 64 -0.06 21.00 -25.34
CA VAL A 64 0.10 20.64 -26.74
C VAL A 64 -0.07 19.11 -26.91
N GLU A 65 -0.31 18.68 -28.16
CA GLU A 65 -0.57 17.26 -28.45
C GLU A 65 0.56 16.33 -27.95
N ASN A 66 1.81 16.73 -28.06
CA ASN A 66 2.94 15.93 -27.59
C ASN A 66 2.94 15.73 -26.06
N ILE A 67 2.51 16.74 -25.27
CA ILE A 67 2.43 16.56 -23.81
C ILE A 67 1.28 15.64 -23.43
N LYS A 68 0.16 15.70 -24.14
CA LYS A 68 -0.96 14.76 -23.92
C LYS A 68 -0.55 13.32 -24.24
N LYS A 69 0.17 13.10 -25.33
CA LYS A 69 0.74 11.79 -25.65
C LYS A 69 1.74 11.33 -24.59
N PHE A 70 2.61 12.24 -24.13
CA PHE A 70 3.55 11.95 -23.06
C PHE A 70 2.81 11.51 -21.76
N MET A 71 1.77 12.23 -21.36
CA MET A 71 0.94 11.85 -20.21
C MET A 71 0.27 10.49 -20.42
N TRP A 72 -0.23 10.23 -21.63
CA TRP A 72 -0.83 8.94 -21.95
C TRP A 72 0.17 7.79 -21.86
N VAL A 73 1.37 7.94 -22.43
CA VAL A 73 2.44 6.94 -22.34
C VAL A 73 2.77 6.63 -20.87
N ASN A 74 2.91 7.69 -20.05
CA ASN A 74 3.16 7.53 -18.61
C ASN A 74 2.00 6.84 -17.87
N TYR A 75 0.76 7.19 -18.19
CA TYR A 75 -0.41 6.52 -17.66
C TYR A 75 -0.42 5.04 -18.04
N PHE A 76 -0.14 4.74 -19.30
CA PHE A 76 -0.07 3.37 -19.81
C PHE A 76 1.03 2.56 -19.10
N ILE A 77 2.25 3.11 -19.03
CA ILE A 77 3.38 2.47 -18.34
C ILE A 77 3.02 2.14 -16.90
N ARG A 78 2.45 3.09 -16.16
CA ARG A 78 2.17 2.96 -14.73
C ARG A 78 1.04 1.99 -14.42
N PHE A 79 0.02 1.92 -15.25
CA PHE A 79 -1.24 1.27 -14.90
C PHE A 79 -1.67 0.16 -15.84
N MET A 80 -1.12 0.07 -17.03
CA MET A 80 -1.53 -0.87 -18.06
C MET A 80 -0.37 -1.74 -18.59
N GLY A 81 0.88 -1.44 -18.20
CA GLY A 81 2.05 -2.24 -18.53
C GLY A 81 2.06 -3.59 -17.81
N ASP A 82 3.08 -4.41 -18.11
CA ASP A 82 3.21 -5.75 -17.53
C ASP A 82 3.36 -5.72 -15.99
N ASP A 83 2.91 -6.80 -15.35
CA ASP A 83 2.96 -6.98 -13.90
C ASP A 83 4.38 -6.93 -13.28
N ASP A 84 5.43 -7.10 -14.09
CA ASP A 84 6.84 -6.98 -13.62
C ASP A 84 7.17 -5.59 -13.07
N PHE A 85 6.45 -4.56 -13.49
CA PHE A 85 6.56 -3.19 -12.96
C PHE A 85 6.18 -3.07 -11.48
N ILE A 86 5.43 -4.01 -10.99
CA ILE A 86 4.81 -4.06 -9.68
C ILE A 86 5.83 -4.10 -8.54
N TYR A 87 6.98 -4.68 -8.77
CA TYR A 87 8.02 -4.88 -7.75
C TYR A 87 8.98 -3.70 -7.61
N ASN A 88 9.01 -2.78 -8.59
CA ASN A 88 9.92 -1.63 -8.63
C ASN A 88 9.18 -0.30 -8.50
N ILE A 89 8.26 -0.18 -7.55
CA ILE A 89 7.50 1.05 -7.29
C ILE A 89 8.41 2.28 -7.14
N TRP A 90 9.60 2.09 -6.57
CA TRP A 90 10.60 3.14 -6.41
C TRP A 90 11.15 3.66 -7.75
N GLU A 91 11.12 2.86 -8.80
CA GLU A 91 11.56 3.26 -10.14
C GLU A 91 10.54 4.16 -10.84
N LEU A 92 9.25 4.09 -10.44
CA LEU A 92 8.21 4.97 -10.98
C LEU A 92 8.48 6.45 -10.67
N ASP A 93 9.10 6.75 -9.53
CA ASP A 93 9.51 8.11 -9.17
C ASP A 93 10.71 8.56 -9.99
N SER A 94 11.45 7.63 -10.59
CA SER A 94 12.60 7.91 -11.45
C SER A 94 12.21 8.17 -12.91
N ILE A 95 10.95 7.95 -13.33
CA ILE A 95 10.50 8.27 -14.69
C ILE A 95 10.57 9.78 -14.86
N PRO A 96 11.48 10.26 -15.73
CA PRO A 96 11.71 11.69 -15.84
C PRO A 96 10.50 12.40 -16.46
N LEU A 97 10.23 13.60 -15.97
CA LEU A 97 9.19 14.49 -16.50
C LEU A 97 9.82 15.64 -17.31
N PRO A 98 9.14 16.19 -18.32
CA PRO A 98 9.63 17.32 -19.10
C PRO A 98 9.87 18.54 -18.21
N LYS A 99 11.12 18.96 -18.03
CA LYS A 99 11.51 20.04 -17.10
C LYS A 99 10.77 21.35 -17.36
N GLU A 100 10.59 21.72 -18.61
CA GLU A 100 9.86 22.92 -18.97
C GLU A 100 8.44 22.95 -18.40
N TRP A 101 7.74 21.81 -18.47
CA TRP A 101 6.38 21.69 -17.96
C TRP A 101 6.34 21.63 -16.45
N GLU A 102 7.31 20.94 -15.82
CA GLU A 102 7.43 20.90 -14.36
C GLU A 102 7.80 22.27 -13.77
N MET A 103 8.55 23.10 -14.49
CA MET A 103 8.84 24.46 -14.05
C MET A 103 7.62 25.38 -14.16
N LYS A 104 6.77 25.18 -15.17
CA LYS A 104 5.61 26.03 -15.45
C LYS A 104 4.38 25.59 -14.65
N PHE A 105 4.17 24.29 -14.50
CA PHE A 105 3.06 23.67 -13.78
C PHE A 105 3.58 22.52 -12.91
N PRO A 106 4.24 22.82 -11.79
CA PRO A 106 4.84 21.80 -10.92
C PRO A 106 3.83 20.75 -10.47
N GLY A 107 4.10 19.47 -10.75
CA GLY A 107 3.27 18.34 -10.31
C GLY A 107 1.93 18.18 -11.05
N ALA A 108 1.63 19.00 -12.08
CA ALA A 108 0.35 18.89 -12.80
C ALA A 108 0.27 17.62 -13.66
N ILE A 109 1.38 17.20 -14.27
CA ILE A 109 1.45 15.98 -15.08
C ILE A 109 1.06 14.77 -14.23
N ASN A 110 1.75 14.56 -13.11
CA ASN A 110 1.42 13.49 -12.19
C ASN A 110 0.02 13.67 -11.59
N GLY A 111 -0.36 14.91 -11.27
CA GLY A 111 -1.69 15.23 -10.78
C GLY A 111 -2.78 14.70 -11.71
N LEU A 112 -2.68 14.98 -13.01
CA LEU A 112 -3.66 14.47 -13.99
C LEU A 112 -3.59 12.96 -14.16
N ILE A 113 -2.38 12.40 -14.34
CA ILE A 113 -2.21 10.95 -14.53
C ILE A 113 -2.88 10.17 -13.40
N TYR A 114 -2.65 10.58 -12.14
CA TYR A 114 -3.24 9.90 -10.98
C TYR A 114 -4.71 10.25 -10.77
N LEU A 115 -5.18 11.45 -11.09
CA LEU A 115 -6.62 11.74 -11.06
C LEU A 115 -7.39 10.81 -12.00
N TYR A 116 -6.85 10.57 -13.19
CA TYR A 116 -7.48 9.69 -14.19
C TYR A 116 -7.34 8.20 -13.85
N ALA A 117 -6.40 7.82 -12.99
CA ALA A 117 -6.33 6.45 -12.47
C ALA A 117 -7.58 6.04 -11.66
N TYR A 118 -8.41 7.01 -11.24
CA TYR A 118 -9.73 6.74 -10.66
C TYR A 118 -10.59 5.82 -11.55
N GLU A 119 -10.51 5.94 -12.87
CA GLU A 119 -11.25 5.09 -13.80
C GLU A 119 -10.91 3.61 -13.63
N LEU A 120 -9.66 3.30 -13.30
CA LEU A 120 -9.21 1.92 -13.12
C LEU A 120 -9.79 1.32 -11.84
N ILE A 121 -9.70 2.04 -10.72
CA ILE A 121 -10.23 1.56 -9.46
C ILE A 121 -11.77 1.53 -9.48
N GLU A 122 -12.42 2.51 -10.11
CA GLU A 122 -13.87 2.51 -10.30
C GLU A 122 -14.32 1.27 -11.12
N LYS A 123 -13.63 1.00 -12.24
CA LYS A 123 -13.89 -0.20 -13.04
C LYS A 123 -13.65 -1.47 -12.23
N TRP A 124 -12.53 -1.56 -11.50
CA TRP A 124 -12.18 -2.71 -10.69
C TRP A 124 -13.24 -3.00 -9.61
N VAL A 125 -13.74 -1.96 -8.96
CA VAL A 125 -14.82 -2.03 -7.95
C VAL A 125 -16.13 -2.48 -8.57
N ARG A 126 -16.52 -1.88 -9.69
CA ARG A 126 -17.75 -2.20 -10.40
C ARG A 126 -17.76 -3.65 -10.92
N ASP A 127 -16.69 -4.08 -11.57
CA ASP A 127 -16.57 -5.43 -12.15
C ASP A 127 -16.65 -6.52 -11.08
N ARG A 128 -16.35 -6.18 -9.81
CA ARG A 128 -16.42 -7.08 -8.65
C ARG A 128 -17.66 -6.88 -7.78
N ASN A 129 -18.54 -5.99 -8.19
CA ASN A 129 -19.73 -5.63 -7.41
C ASN A 129 -19.40 -5.28 -5.95
N LEU A 130 -18.38 -4.45 -5.78
CA LEU A 130 -17.93 -3.92 -4.49
C LEU A 130 -18.62 -2.60 -4.17
N PRO A 131 -18.69 -2.19 -2.88
CA PRO A 131 -19.18 -0.88 -2.52
C PRO A 131 -18.40 0.25 -3.19
N LYS A 132 -19.13 1.25 -3.74
CA LYS A 132 -18.53 2.45 -4.36
C LYS A 132 -17.58 3.20 -3.42
N SER A 133 -17.82 3.14 -2.11
CA SER A 133 -16.95 3.75 -1.10
C SER A 133 -15.48 3.32 -1.19
N ILE A 134 -15.19 2.18 -1.81
CA ILE A 134 -13.82 1.72 -2.05
C ILE A 134 -13.15 2.55 -3.14
N SER A 135 -13.84 2.82 -4.26
CA SER A 135 -13.30 3.70 -5.30
C SER A 135 -13.26 5.17 -4.85
N ASP A 136 -14.26 5.60 -4.09
CA ASP A 136 -14.25 6.95 -3.50
C ASP A 136 -13.08 7.12 -2.53
N GLY A 137 -12.73 6.08 -1.78
CA GLY A 137 -11.55 6.04 -0.91
C GLY A 137 -10.23 6.31 -1.66
N TYR A 138 -10.13 5.94 -2.93
CA TYR A 138 -8.99 6.35 -3.75
C TYR A 138 -8.93 7.87 -3.93
N LEU A 139 -10.05 8.52 -4.25
CA LEU A 139 -10.10 9.97 -4.41
C LEU A 139 -9.80 10.71 -3.09
N ASP A 140 -10.22 10.16 -1.95
CA ASP A 140 -9.85 10.70 -0.64
C ASP A 140 -8.33 10.65 -0.42
N ARG A 141 -7.67 9.57 -0.85
CA ARG A 141 -6.19 9.47 -0.79
C ARG A 141 -5.51 10.38 -1.79
N TYR A 142 -6.02 10.47 -3.01
CA TYR A 142 -5.51 11.42 -4.00
C TYR A 142 -5.56 12.87 -3.46
N LYS A 143 -6.70 13.29 -2.95
CA LYS A 143 -6.87 14.60 -2.32
C LYS A 143 -5.85 14.83 -1.20
N TYR A 144 -5.72 13.87 -0.29
CA TYR A 144 -4.76 13.93 0.80
C TYR A 144 -3.33 14.18 0.30
N PHE A 145 -2.87 13.46 -0.72
CA PHE A 145 -1.53 13.63 -1.25
C PHE A 145 -1.33 14.96 -1.98
N VAL A 146 -2.35 15.46 -2.65
CA VAL A 146 -2.31 16.81 -3.26
C VAL A 146 -2.22 17.89 -2.17
N GLU A 147 -3.02 17.79 -1.11
CA GLU A 147 -2.98 18.71 0.03
C GLU A 147 -1.65 18.64 0.78
N LEU A 148 -1.12 17.45 1.01
CA LEU A 148 0.19 17.24 1.61
C LEU A 148 1.30 17.88 0.76
N ASN A 149 1.24 17.71 -0.55
CA ASN A 149 2.20 18.32 -1.48
C ASN A 149 2.14 19.85 -1.42
N LEU A 150 0.95 20.41 -1.33
CA LEU A 150 0.78 21.87 -1.19
C LEU A 150 1.40 22.37 0.12
N ILE A 151 1.21 21.65 1.23
CA ILE A 151 1.77 22.02 2.53
C ILE A 151 3.29 21.89 2.55
N THR A 152 3.84 20.82 1.97
CA THR A 152 5.27 20.49 2.08
C THR A 152 6.12 21.17 1.02
N HIS A 153 5.58 21.44 -0.15
CA HIS A 153 6.31 21.98 -1.31
C HIS A 153 5.76 23.31 -1.83
N ASN A 154 4.68 23.81 -1.23
CA ASN A 154 3.98 25.02 -1.67
C ASN A 154 3.60 24.99 -3.15
N THR A 155 3.19 23.82 -3.65
CA THR A 155 2.79 23.61 -5.05
C THR A 155 1.52 22.77 -5.12
N THR A 156 0.63 23.16 -6.01
CA THR A 156 -0.59 22.41 -6.30
C THR A 156 -0.26 21.28 -7.29
N GLY A 157 -0.70 20.06 -7.01
CA GLY A 157 -0.43 18.89 -7.85
C GLY A 157 0.38 17.82 -7.10
N LEU A 158 1.07 16.94 -7.81
CA LEU A 158 1.83 15.81 -7.25
C LEU A 158 3.29 15.89 -7.74
N CYS A 159 4.15 16.61 -7.01
CA CYS A 159 5.57 16.73 -7.35
C CYS A 159 6.35 15.45 -7.02
N ARG A 160 5.94 14.74 -6.01
CA ARG A 160 6.47 13.42 -5.66
C ARG A 160 5.35 12.41 -5.56
N LEU A 161 5.59 11.22 -6.08
CA LEU A 161 4.64 10.14 -6.02
C LEU A 161 4.85 9.35 -4.75
N SER A 162 3.78 9.12 -4.03
CA SER A 162 3.79 8.15 -2.96
C SER A 162 3.53 6.75 -3.54
N HIS A 163 4.36 5.77 -3.18
CA HIS A 163 4.10 4.36 -3.48
C HIS A 163 2.72 3.91 -2.95
N PHE A 164 2.24 4.54 -1.87
CA PHE A 164 0.90 4.30 -1.37
C PHE A 164 -0.16 4.72 -2.37
N LEU A 165 -0.06 5.92 -2.96
CA LEU A 165 -1.04 6.38 -3.95
C LEU A 165 -1.10 5.44 -5.16
N TYR A 166 0.06 4.95 -5.62
CA TYR A 166 0.12 3.95 -6.66
C TYR A 166 -0.57 2.64 -6.26
N ALA A 167 -0.33 2.16 -5.03
CA ALA A 167 -0.97 0.95 -4.53
C ALA A 167 -2.50 1.07 -4.47
N TYR A 168 -3.03 2.25 -4.12
CA TYR A 168 -4.47 2.52 -4.20
C TYR A 168 -4.98 2.56 -5.64
N ALA A 169 -4.26 3.22 -6.55
CA ALA A 169 -4.65 3.32 -7.95
C ALA A 169 -4.74 1.96 -8.65
N THR A 170 -3.92 1.01 -8.21
CA THR A 170 -3.84 -0.35 -8.77
C THR A 170 -4.64 -1.40 -7.98
N ALA A 171 -5.50 -0.96 -7.06
CA ALA A 171 -6.29 -1.82 -6.18
C ALA A 171 -5.50 -2.81 -5.30
N ARG A 172 -4.18 -2.58 -5.12
CA ARG A 172 -3.34 -3.36 -4.20
C ARG A 172 -3.51 -2.93 -2.77
N MET A 173 -3.97 -1.71 -2.56
CA MET A 173 -4.34 -1.18 -1.28
C MET A 173 -5.74 -0.58 -1.38
N LEU A 174 -6.60 -0.91 -0.43
CA LEU A 174 -7.98 -0.42 -0.37
C LEU A 174 -8.18 0.38 0.90
N LEU A 175 -8.76 1.57 0.80
CA LEU A 175 -9.27 2.29 1.96
C LEU A 175 -10.67 1.76 2.27
N ILE A 176 -10.83 1.16 3.45
CA ILE A 176 -12.11 0.63 3.93
C ILE A 176 -12.38 1.20 5.33
N GLY A 177 -13.30 2.13 5.40
CA GLY A 177 -13.55 2.88 6.62
C GLY A 177 -12.34 3.74 7.01
N ARG A 178 -11.83 3.56 8.23
CA ARG A 178 -10.71 4.33 8.80
C ARG A 178 -9.33 3.78 8.42
N LEU A 179 -9.26 2.55 7.94
CA LEU A 179 -8.00 1.83 7.73
C LEU A 179 -7.76 1.52 6.26
N SER A 180 -6.51 1.34 5.92
CA SER A 180 -6.09 0.85 4.61
C SER A 180 -5.59 -0.57 4.72
N PHE A 181 -5.91 -1.37 3.72
CA PHE A 181 -5.65 -2.79 3.70
C PHE A 181 -4.91 -3.16 2.42
N GLN A 182 -3.74 -3.78 2.58
CA GLN A 182 -2.90 -4.20 1.47
C GLN A 182 -2.75 -5.73 1.48
N PHE A 183 -3.10 -6.38 0.37
CA PHE A 183 -2.90 -7.82 0.21
C PHE A 183 -1.42 -8.10 -0.07
N LEU A 184 -0.79 -8.85 0.81
CA LEU A 184 0.63 -9.23 0.73
C LEU A 184 0.81 -10.67 1.22
N GLY A 185 1.86 -11.35 0.74
CA GLY A 185 2.28 -12.62 1.31
C GLY A 185 2.81 -12.46 2.75
N CYS A 186 2.64 -13.51 3.57
CA CYS A 186 3.16 -13.55 4.93
C CYS A 186 4.69 -13.46 4.92
N ARG A 187 5.21 -12.45 5.60
CA ARG A 187 6.64 -12.37 5.87
C ARG A 187 7.00 -13.37 6.98
N ASP A 188 8.13 -13.99 6.83
CA ASP A 188 8.62 -15.21 7.49
C ASP A 188 8.98 -15.06 8.99
N TYR A 189 8.06 -14.66 9.87
CA TYR A 189 8.43 -14.44 11.28
C TYR A 189 8.11 -15.61 12.20
N ALA A 190 6.99 -16.27 11.99
CA ALA A 190 6.50 -17.29 12.92
C ALA A 190 5.59 -18.30 12.24
N GLU A 191 5.51 -19.48 12.83
CA GLU A 191 4.35 -20.34 12.69
C GLU A 191 3.36 -20.06 13.81
N VAL A 192 2.06 -19.98 13.48
CA VAL A 192 1.00 -19.74 14.46
C VAL A 192 0.08 -20.93 14.49
N TYR A 193 -0.06 -21.49 15.68
CA TYR A 193 -0.96 -22.62 15.98
C TYR A 193 -2.11 -22.15 16.86
N GLU A 194 -3.31 -22.68 16.65
CA GLU A 194 -4.48 -22.37 17.47
C GLU A 194 -5.16 -23.66 17.95
N ASP A 195 -5.53 -23.72 19.23
CA ASP A 195 -6.29 -24.82 19.79
C ASP A 195 -7.81 -24.63 19.58
N GLY A 196 -8.59 -25.63 19.93
CA GLY A 196 -10.05 -25.60 19.81
C GLY A 196 -10.76 -24.57 20.70
N ARG A 197 -10.01 -23.87 21.58
CA ARG A 197 -10.52 -22.79 22.46
C ARG A 197 -10.05 -21.41 22.00
N GLY A 198 -9.33 -21.33 20.89
CA GLY A 198 -8.79 -20.06 20.35
C GLY A 198 -7.50 -19.61 21.02
N LYS A 199 -6.86 -20.43 21.84
CA LYS A 199 -5.53 -20.14 22.38
C LYS A 199 -4.49 -20.30 21.28
N ARG A 200 -3.67 -19.27 21.10
CA ARG A 200 -2.62 -19.23 20.08
C ARG A 200 -1.25 -19.49 20.66
N LEU A 201 -0.45 -20.18 19.87
CA LEU A 201 0.95 -20.44 20.12
C LEU A 201 1.75 -19.90 18.94
N PHE A 202 2.65 -18.98 19.22
CA PHE A 202 3.52 -18.36 18.23
C PHE A 202 4.92 -18.92 18.36
N VAL A 203 5.40 -19.62 17.33
CA VAL A 203 6.70 -20.30 17.33
C VAL A 203 7.67 -19.54 16.43
N ALA A 204 8.80 -19.14 16.98
CA ALA A 204 9.83 -18.44 16.25
C ALA A 204 10.55 -19.36 15.26
N LEU A 205 10.80 -18.88 14.04
CA LEU A 205 11.48 -19.65 13.00
C LEU A 205 12.96 -19.27 12.89
N PRO A 206 13.86 -20.19 12.46
CA PRO A 206 15.29 -19.98 12.41
C PRO A 206 15.74 -19.18 11.18
N ASN A 207 14.95 -18.23 10.72
CA ASN A 207 15.19 -17.38 9.57
C ASN A 207 15.43 -15.92 9.95
N ARG A 208 15.37 -15.61 11.24
CA ARG A 208 15.65 -14.29 11.83
C ARG A 208 16.56 -14.44 13.04
N MET A 209 17.38 -13.44 13.28
CA MET A 209 18.24 -13.40 14.47
C MET A 209 17.60 -12.57 15.57
N TYR A 210 17.87 -12.93 16.83
CA TYR A 210 17.36 -12.27 18.01
C TYR A 210 18.50 -11.97 18.99
N ASP A 211 18.40 -10.85 19.68
CA ASP A 211 19.34 -10.45 20.71
C ASP A 211 19.17 -11.25 22.02
N ASN A 212 19.94 -10.90 23.04
CA ASN A 212 19.87 -11.58 24.35
C ASN A 212 18.58 -11.30 25.12
N TYR A 213 17.77 -10.31 24.68
CA TYR A 213 16.47 -9.99 25.24
C TYR A 213 15.34 -10.61 24.43
N GLY A 214 15.65 -11.29 23.34
CA GLY A 214 14.67 -11.97 22.49
C GLY A 214 14.00 -11.06 21.46
N TYR A 215 14.54 -9.87 21.19
CA TYR A 215 14.07 -8.99 20.13
C TYR A 215 14.82 -9.25 18.83
N GLN A 216 14.12 -9.10 17.70
CA GLN A 216 14.72 -9.26 16.39
C GLN A 216 15.81 -8.22 16.18
N THR A 217 16.95 -8.65 15.60
CA THR A 217 18.12 -7.82 15.33
C THR A 217 18.88 -8.34 14.12
N GLU A 218 19.74 -7.50 13.53
CA GLU A 218 20.67 -7.92 12.48
C GLU A 218 21.89 -8.65 13.03
N LYS A 219 22.19 -8.52 14.34
CA LYS A 219 23.33 -9.11 15.02
C LYS A 219 22.88 -9.87 16.27
N GLY A 220 22.59 -11.14 16.11
CA GLY A 220 22.07 -11.96 17.19
C GLY A 220 22.26 -13.44 16.95
N LYS A 221 21.40 -14.24 17.54
CA LYS A 221 21.37 -15.69 17.35
C LYS A 221 20.05 -16.11 16.70
N TYR A 222 20.11 -17.14 15.87
CA TYR A 222 18.92 -17.79 15.35
C TYR A 222 18.22 -18.58 16.44
N PRO A 223 16.90 -18.54 16.54
CA PRO A 223 16.15 -19.38 17.48
C PRO A 223 16.30 -20.84 17.10
N ILE A 224 16.23 -21.69 18.11
CA ILE A 224 16.17 -23.13 17.91
C ILE A 224 14.74 -23.47 17.45
N TYR A 225 14.65 -24.28 16.39
CA TYR A 225 13.41 -24.85 15.88
C TYR A 225 13.68 -26.25 15.37
N LYS A 226 13.05 -27.25 16.00
CA LYS A 226 13.12 -28.66 15.56
C LYS A 226 11.76 -29.31 15.75
N LYS A 227 11.14 -29.71 14.64
CA LYS A 227 9.83 -30.39 14.65
C LYS A 227 9.99 -31.88 14.45
N THR A 228 9.36 -32.67 15.31
CA THR A 228 9.32 -34.13 15.22
C THR A 228 7.92 -34.59 15.57
N GLY A 229 7.16 -35.05 14.59
CA GLY A 229 5.75 -35.38 14.74
C GLY A 229 4.94 -34.18 15.27
N ASN A 230 4.23 -34.41 16.41
CA ASN A 230 3.42 -33.36 17.05
C ASN A 230 4.20 -32.58 18.12
N ILE A 231 5.52 -32.66 18.15
CA ILE A 231 6.35 -31.92 19.09
C ILE A 231 7.26 -30.97 18.36
N ILE A 232 7.28 -29.69 18.79
CA ILE A 232 8.29 -28.70 18.39
C ILE A 232 9.17 -28.46 19.61
N TYR A 233 10.48 -28.61 19.45
CA TYR A 233 11.47 -28.08 20.38
C TYR A 233 11.97 -26.76 19.84
N GLY A 234 11.62 -25.65 20.50
CA GLY A 234 11.90 -24.33 19.96
C GLY A 234 11.53 -23.18 20.88
N HIS A 235 11.79 -21.97 20.37
CA HIS A 235 11.43 -20.73 21.04
C HIS A 235 10.03 -20.27 20.63
N THR A 236 9.28 -19.74 21.60
CA THR A 236 7.98 -19.11 21.36
C THR A 236 8.07 -17.61 21.57
N PHE A 237 7.12 -16.88 21.02
CA PHE A 237 6.96 -15.45 21.35
C PHE A 237 6.21 -15.33 22.69
N THR A 238 6.67 -14.37 23.51
CA THR A 238 6.02 -13.98 24.76
C THR A 238 4.89 -12.98 24.45
N GLU A 239 4.09 -12.63 25.47
CA GLU A 239 3.07 -11.56 25.37
C GLU A 239 3.66 -10.18 25.00
N HIS A 240 4.96 -9.98 25.27
CA HIS A 240 5.69 -8.76 24.89
C HIS A 240 6.29 -8.83 23.48
N GLY A 241 6.03 -9.89 22.71
CA GLY A 241 6.49 -10.02 21.33
C GLY A 241 7.97 -10.38 21.17
N ASN A 242 8.74 -10.55 22.23
CA ASN A 242 10.10 -11.11 22.19
C ASN A 242 10.08 -12.64 22.26
N ILE A 243 11.12 -13.30 21.78
CA ILE A 243 11.21 -14.76 21.93
C ILE A 243 11.61 -15.15 23.37
N THR A 244 11.18 -16.35 23.79
CA THR A 244 11.57 -16.93 25.07
C THR A 244 13.09 -17.11 25.12
N LYS A 245 13.69 -16.93 26.31
CA LYS A 245 15.13 -17.04 26.50
C LYS A 245 15.63 -18.45 26.22
N GLU A 246 14.89 -19.46 26.67
CA GLU A 246 15.23 -20.87 26.48
C GLU A 246 14.20 -21.55 25.58
N PRO A 247 14.62 -22.45 24.70
CA PRO A 247 13.71 -23.29 23.93
C PRO A 247 12.99 -24.28 24.83
N SER A 248 11.79 -24.65 24.47
CA SER A 248 11.00 -25.66 25.19
C SER A 248 10.36 -26.67 24.24
N ALA A 249 9.98 -27.83 24.78
CA ALA A 249 9.20 -28.82 24.06
C ALA A 249 7.72 -28.38 24.05
N LEU A 250 7.15 -28.20 22.88
CA LEU A 250 5.78 -27.77 22.66
C LEU A 250 4.99 -28.94 22.07
N CYS A 251 4.03 -29.46 22.80
CA CYS A 251 3.11 -30.45 22.27
C CYS A 251 2.00 -29.79 21.46
N LEU A 252 1.84 -30.20 20.22
CA LEU A 252 0.83 -29.67 19.29
C LEU A 252 -0.48 -30.47 19.31
N ASP A 253 -0.65 -31.39 20.23
CA ASP A 253 -1.91 -32.14 20.34
C ASP A 253 -3.08 -31.17 20.59
N GLY A 254 -4.08 -31.23 19.71
CA GLY A 254 -5.22 -30.33 19.76
C GLY A 254 -4.99 -28.95 19.13
N TYR A 255 -3.77 -28.64 18.62
CA TYR A 255 -3.47 -27.44 17.91
C TYR A 255 -3.53 -27.65 16.38
N LYS A 256 -3.99 -26.63 15.66
CA LYS A 256 -3.95 -26.56 14.20
C LYS A 256 -3.03 -25.42 13.78
N LEU A 257 -2.22 -25.65 12.75
CA LEU A 257 -1.44 -24.59 12.10
C LEU A 257 -2.41 -23.67 11.36
N ILE A 258 -2.45 -22.39 11.71
CA ILE A 258 -3.34 -21.39 11.13
C ILE A 258 -2.61 -20.36 10.29
N LEU A 259 -1.30 -20.15 10.52
CA LEU A 259 -0.48 -19.24 9.75
C LEU A 259 0.95 -19.76 9.69
N SER A 260 1.55 -19.72 8.49
CA SER A 260 2.94 -20.09 8.23
C SER A 260 3.56 -19.16 7.19
N PRO A 261 4.91 -19.16 7.06
CA PRO A 261 5.58 -18.45 5.97
C PRO A 261 5.02 -18.82 4.60
N GLY A 262 4.79 -17.79 3.78
CA GLY A 262 4.22 -17.94 2.45
C GLY A 262 2.69 -17.90 2.39
N ASP A 263 1.99 -17.97 3.54
CA ASP A 263 0.54 -17.75 3.56
C ASP A 263 0.19 -16.30 3.21
N ASP A 264 -0.95 -16.12 2.57
CA ASP A 264 -1.46 -14.80 2.23
C ASP A 264 -2.02 -14.09 3.45
N VAL A 265 -1.57 -12.85 3.65
CA VAL A 265 -2.06 -11.97 4.71
C VAL A 265 -2.46 -10.61 4.15
N VAL A 266 -3.26 -9.89 4.92
CA VAL A 266 -3.63 -8.51 4.63
C VAL A 266 -2.94 -7.60 5.65
N THR A 267 -2.07 -6.73 5.15
CA THR A 267 -1.41 -5.73 5.97
C THR A 267 -2.34 -4.56 6.23
N VAL A 268 -2.49 -4.22 7.49
CA VAL A 268 -3.29 -3.07 7.94
C VAL A 268 -2.38 -1.87 8.05
N HIS A 269 -2.72 -0.80 7.33
CA HIS A 269 -2.07 0.50 7.42
C HIS A 269 -3.02 1.50 8.07
N ILE A 270 -2.45 2.45 8.79
CA ILE A 270 -3.18 3.51 9.46
C ILE A 270 -2.91 4.81 8.70
N PRO A 271 -3.80 5.20 7.78
CA PRO A 271 -3.64 6.47 7.08
C PRO A 271 -3.72 7.64 8.06
N GLU A 272 -3.06 8.74 7.74
CA GLU A 272 -3.25 9.99 8.46
C GLU A 272 -4.71 10.46 8.39
N GLY A 273 -5.13 11.18 9.40
CA GLY A 273 -6.50 11.68 9.53
C GLY A 273 -7.12 11.26 10.86
N GLY A 274 -8.42 11.32 10.99
CA GLY A 274 -9.22 11.17 12.21
C GLY A 274 -8.79 10.14 13.25
N ARG A 275 -9.39 10.20 14.41
CA ARG A 275 -9.04 9.35 15.55
C ARG A 275 -9.28 7.86 15.27
N LEU A 276 -8.45 6.99 15.85
CA LEU A 276 -8.62 5.54 15.84
C LEU A 276 -9.65 5.10 16.89
N ARG A 277 -10.89 5.55 16.76
CA ARG A 277 -11.96 5.12 17.66
C ARG A 277 -12.20 3.62 17.52
N PRO A 278 -12.32 2.87 18.62
CA PRO A 278 -12.42 1.41 18.58
C PRO A 278 -13.59 0.88 17.75
N ASP A 279 -14.75 1.55 17.81
CA ASP A 279 -15.94 1.21 17.01
C ASP A 279 -15.68 1.34 15.51
N ILE A 280 -15.08 2.45 15.07
CA ILE A 280 -14.78 2.73 13.65
C ILE A 280 -13.69 1.78 13.14
N VAL A 281 -12.68 1.50 13.96
CA VAL A 281 -11.62 0.54 13.64
C VAL A 281 -12.21 -0.86 13.47
N TYR A 282 -13.04 -1.28 14.42
CA TYR A 282 -13.70 -2.59 14.36
C TYR A 282 -14.55 -2.74 13.10
N ASP A 283 -15.38 -1.75 12.77
CA ASP A 283 -16.19 -1.75 11.55
C ASP A 283 -15.33 -1.83 10.29
N SER A 284 -14.19 -1.11 10.28
CA SER A 284 -13.22 -1.19 9.16
C SER A 284 -12.67 -2.61 9.00
N MET A 285 -12.28 -3.26 10.09
CA MET A 285 -11.76 -4.64 10.08
C MET A 285 -12.84 -5.65 9.65
N VAL A 286 -14.07 -5.53 10.14
CA VAL A 286 -15.20 -6.40 9.76
C VAL A 286 -15.52 -6.27 8.27
N ASN A 287 -15.57 -5.05 7.76
CA ASN A 287 -15.85 -4.81 6.35
C ASN A 287 -14.68 -5.27 5.46
N ALA A 288 -13.44 -5.05 5.87
CA ALA A 288 -12.27 -5.59 5.18
C ALA A 288 -12.32 -7.13 5.14
N LYS A 289 -12.62 -7.79 6.25
CA LYS A 289 -12.78 -9.25 6.28
C LYS A 289 -13.79 -9.74 5.25
N LYS A 290 -14.94 -9.07 5.11
CA LYS A 290 -15.96 -9.43 4.10
C LYS A 290 -15.42 -9.31 2.68
N VAL A 291 -14.71 -8.22 2.38
CA VAL A 291 -14.11 -7.98 1.06
C VAL A 291 -13.04 -9.02 0.77
N PHE A 292 -12.05 -9.16 1.65
CA PHE A 292 -10.90 -10.03 1.41
C PHE A 292 -11.28 -11.52 1.41
N SER A 293 -12.17 -11.97 2.29
CA SER A 293 -12.64 -13.37 2.27
C SER A 293 -13.37 -13.74 0.97
N LYS A 294 -14.01 -12.77 0.32
CA LYS A 294 -14.72 -13.01 -0.93
C LYS A 294 -13.78 -13.00 -2.15
N TYR A 295 -12.85 -12.05 -2.20
CA TYR A 295 -12.03 -11.79 -3.38
C TYR A 295 -10.61 -12.34 -3.30
N PHE A 296 -10.14 -12.64 -2.09
CA PHE A 296 -8.83 -13.23 -1.81
C PHE A 296 -9.01 -14.39 -0.82
N PRO A 297 -9.63 -15.52 -1.26
CA PRO A 297 -10.03 -16.63 -0.36
C PRO A 297 -8.84 -17.32 0.32
N SER A 298 -7.61 -17.13 -0.20
CA SER A 298 -6.37 -17.58 0.44
C SER A 298 -5.97 -16.77 1.67
N PHE A 299 -6.59 -15.62 1.89
CA PHE A 299 -6.33 -14.74 3.03
C PHE A 299 -6.52 -15.45 4.38
N LYS A 300 -5.47 -15.44 5.20
CA LYS A 300 -5.40 -16.11 6.51
C LYS A 300 -5.56 -15.17 7.69
N ALA A 301 -4.90 -14.01 7.65
CA ALA A 301 -4.82 -13.12 8.80
C ALA A 301 -4.64 -11.65 8.40
N PHE A 302 -5.01 -10.75 9.31
CA PHE A 302 -4.55 -9.36 9.29
C PHE A 302 -3.25 -9.24 10.06
N VAL A 303 -2.31 -8.48 9.50
CA VAL A 303 -1.04 -8.13 10.13
C VAL A 303 -0.88 -6.61 10.14
N CYS A 304 -0.27 -6.08 11.18
CA CYS A 304 -0.03 -4.65 11.29
C CYS A 304 1.40 -4.41 11.78
N GLN A 305 2.14 -3.57 11.07
CA GLN A 305 3.47 -3.14 11.49
C GLN A 305 3.40 -1.64 11.81
N THR A 306 3.49 -1.32 13.08
CA THR A 306 3.44 0.07 13.55
C THR A 306 4.19 0.21 14.87
N TRP A 307 4.85 1.35 15.04
CA TRP A 307 5.70 1.64 16.20
C TRP A 307 4.95 1.59 17.54
N PHE A 308 3.68 1.97 17.59
CA PHE A 308 2.93 2.04 18.85
C PHE A 308 2.34 0.70 19.32
N ILE A 309 2.51 -0.38 18.54
CA ILE A 309 2.24 -1.76 18.99
C ILE A 309 3.45 -2.31 19.78
N ASP A 310 4.63 -1.71 19.64
CA ASP A 310 5.81 -2.09 20.43
C ASP A 310 5.45 -2.12 21.92
N PRO A 311 5.74 -3.21 22.64
CA PRO A 311 5.38 -3.37 24.03
C PRO A 311 5.88 -2.26 24.94
N ASN A 312 7.10 -1.75 24.69
CA ASN A 312 7.66 -0.65 25.47
C ASN A 312 6.90 0.67 25.26
N ILE A 313 6.46 0.90 24.00
CA ILE A 313 5.62 2.06 23.67
C ILE A 313 4.22 1.88 24.26
N LYS A 314 3.67 0.66 24.17
CA LYS A 314 2.34 0.33 24.70
C LYS A 314 2.23 0.61 26.21
N GLU A 315 3.31 0.39 26.99
CA GLU A 315 3.33 0.67 28.42
C GLU A 315 3.18 2.16 28.76
N ILE A 316 3.61 3.05 27.86
CA ILE A 316 3.53 4.51 28.05
C ILE A 316 2.31 5.15 27.38
N LEU A 317 1.55 4.39 26.58
CA LEU A 317 0.31 4.91 26.01
C LEU A 317 -0.71 5.26 27.09
N PRO A 318 -1.51 6.32 26.88
CA PRO A 318 -2.60 6.68 27.80
C PRO A 318 -3.57 5.49 27.95
N LYS A 319 -3.75 5.02 29.19
CA LYS A 319 -4.68 3.92 29.49
C LYS A 319 -6.12 4.29 29.10
N GLY A 320 -6.82 3.36 28.48
CA GLY A 320 -8.16 3.60 27.93
C GLY A 320 -8.17 4.45 26.67
N GLY A 321 -6.99 4.79 26.12
CA GLY A 321 -6.87 5.57 24.90
C GLY A 321 -7.13 4.74 23.62
N ASN A 322 -7.43 5.44 22.53
CA ASN A 322 -7.70 4.79 21.24
C ASN A 322 -6.52 3.98 20.70
N LEU A 323 -5.28 4.44 20.92
CA LEU A 323 -4.08 3.74 20.47
C LEU A 323 -3.86 2.44 21.25
N GLU A 324 -4.08 2.47 22.58
CA GLU A 324 -4.04 1.28 23.41
C GLU A 324 -5.10 0.27 22.98
N ALA A 325 -6.34 0.72 22.74
CA ALA A 325 -7.42 -0.12 22.27
C ALA A 325 -7.09 -0.78 20.92
N PHE A 326 -6.51 -0.02 19.98
CA PHE A 326 -6.05 -0.55 18.70
C PHE A 326 -4.93 -1.59 18.88
N ALA A 327 -3.92 -1.28 19.68
CA ALA A 327 -2.80 -2.20 19.95
C ALA A 327 -3.25 -3.52 20.59
N ASN A 328 -4.29 -3.46 21.43
CA ASN A 328 -4.87 -4.66 22.07
C ASN A 328 -5.70 -5.55 21.12
N MET A 329 -5.93 -5.13 19.88
CA MET A 329 -6.59 -5.97 18.87
C MET A 329 -5.64 -6.99 18.22
N PHE A 330 -4.33 -6.88 18.47
CA PHE A 330 -3.30 -7.70 17.83
C PHE A 330 -2.49 -8.47 18.85
N ASP A 331 -2.18 -9.72 18.52
CA ASP A 331 -1.09 -10.46 19.17
C ASP A 331 0.24 -9.88 18.66
N VAL A 332 1.19 -9.66 19.57
CA VAL A 332 2.44 -9.01 19.24
C VAL A 332 3.56 -10.03 19.03
N ILE A 333 4.25 -9.93 17.91
CA ILE A 333 5.50 -10.63 17.66
C ILE A 333 6.58 -9.61 17.29
N SER A 334 7.83 -9.86 17.68
CA SER A 334 8.94 -9.01 17.30
C SER A 334 9.10 -9.00 15.79
N GLY A 335 9.05 -7.82 15.21
CA GLY A 335 9.29 -7.57 13.79
C GLY A 335 10.70 -7.01 13.54
N PRO A 336 11.07 -6.73 12.28
CA PRO A 336 12.28 -6.02 11.97
C PRO A 336 12.25 -4.65 12.63
N ASP A 337 13.42 -4.21 13.15
CA ASP A 337 13.57 -2.87 13.65
C ASP A 337 13.12 -1.89 12.56
N SER A 338 12.04 -1.19 12.83
CA SER A 338 11.61 -0.07 12.01
C SER A 338 12.50 1.10 12.37
N MET A 339 13.62 1.24 11.66
CA MET A 339 14.33 2.52 11.65
C MET A 339 13.59 3.52 10.79
#